data_295c30547a8899f3244e81cdc3ce82ad
#
_entry.id   295c30547a8899f3244e81cdc3ce82ad
#
_cell.length_a   1.000
_cell.length_b   1.000
_cell.length_c   1.000
_cell.angle_alpha   90.00
_cell.angle_beta   90.00
_cell.angle_gamma   90.00
#
_symmetry.space_group_name_H-M   'P 1'
#
loop_
_entity.id
_entity.type
_entity.pdbx_description
1 polymer ?
#
loop_
_entity_poly.entity_id
_entity_poly.type
_entity_poly.pdbx_seq_one_letter_code
_entity_poly.pdbx_strand_id
1 'polypeptide(L)'
;FMSQRCHMKVKITETVLRDAHQSLIATRMRTRNMLPIMDKLDQVGYYSLEMWGGATFDTCIRYLNEDPWERLRSLKKQMHNTYAQMLLRGQNLVGYRHYSDDVVEKFVQKAYENGIDIFRVFDAVNDIRNMEKAISVAKKQGAHVQGTICYTISPVHTVEKYVELAKDLAEHDCDSLCIKDMAGLISPHQAYELVKAIKKEVNLP
;
A
#
# COMPACT_ATOMS: atom_id res chain seq x y z
N PHE A 1 11.34 -31.20 24.73
CA PHE A 1 10.24 -30.31 24.23
C PHE A 1 10.78 -29.48 23.08
N MET A 2 10.62 -29.98 21.84
CA MET A 2 10.92 -29.22 20.63
C MET A 2 9.77 -28.24 20.39
N SER A 3 10.03 -26.94 20.55
CA SER A 3 9.13 -25.89 20.16
C SER A 3 8.86 -26.00 18.65
N GLN A 4 7.66 -26.36 18.27
CA GLN A 4 7.20 -26.20 16.89
C GLN A 4 7.21 -24.69 16.57
N ARG A 5 8.28 -24.21 15.96
CA ARG A 5 8.26 -22.91 15.28
C ARG A 5 7.29 -23.04 14.13
N CYS A 6 6.11 -22.48 14.31
CA CYS A 6 5.17 -22.29 13.21
C CYS A 6 5.88 -21.46 12.14
N HIS A 7 6.33 -22.11 11.07
CA HIS A 7 6.92 -21.41 9.92
C HIS A 7 5.79 -20.69 9.20
N MET A 8 5.54 -19.44 9.61
CA MET A 8 4.66 -18.59 8.83
C MET A 8 5.28 -18.41 7.45
N LYS A 9 4.55 -18.86 6.43
CA LYS A 9 4.98 -18.69 5.03
C LYS A 9 5.06 -17.20 4.72
N VAL A 10 6.20 -16.74 4.22
CA VAL A 10 6.37 -15.36 3.74
C VAL A 10 5.38 -15.10 2.61
N LYS A 11 4.63 -14.02 2.72
CA LYS A 11 3.71 -13.55 1.69
C LYS A 11 4.42 -12.50 0.84
N ILE A 12 4.27 -12.58 -0.48
CA ILE A 12 4.91 -11.67 -1.43
C ILE A 12 3.86 -10.77 -2.05
N THR A 13 4.09 -9.46 -2.01
CA THR A 13 3.35 -8.46 -2.78
C THR A 13 4.18 -8.06 -4.00
N GLU A 14 3.63 -8.19 -5.19
CA GLU A 14 4.25 -7.74 -6.44
C GLU A 14 3.81 -6.32 -6.77
N THR A 15 4.72 -5.47 -7.21
CA THR A 15 4.46 -4.05 -7.49
C THR A 15 4.71 -3.64 -8.94
N VAL A 16 4.93 -4.61 -9.83
CA VAL A 16 5.27 -4.38 -11.24
C VAL A 16 4.23 -3.52 -11.98
N LEU A 17 2.95 -3.67 -11.63
CA LEU A 17 1.85 -2.94 -12.26
C LEU A 17 1.61 -1.53 -11.70
N ARG A 18 2.35 -1.12 -10.68
CA ARG A 18 2.29 0.24 -10.12
C ARG A 18 3.65 0.88 -10.02
N ASP A 19 4.53 0.39 -9.14
CA ASP A 19 5.80 1.05 -8.82
C ASP A 19 6.82 0.96 -9.95
N ALA A 20 6.98 -0.20 -10.57
CA ALA A 20 7.97 -0.41 -11.61
C ALA A 20 7.74 0.53 -12.80
N HIS A 21 6.53 0.59 -13.35
CA HIS A 21 6.27 1.47 -14.49
C HIS A 21 6.18 2.96 -14.09
N GLN A 22 5.86 3.26 -12.82
CA GLN A 22 5.97 4.62 -12.29
C GLN A 22 7.43 5.06 -12.30
N SER A 23 8.35 4.21 -11.89
CA SER A 23 9.78 4.52 -11.79
C SER A 23 10.49 4.51 -13.15
N LEU A 24 10.14 3.57 -14.02
CA LEU A 24 10.89 3.31 -15.27
C LEU A 24 10.36 4.10 -16.47
N ILE A 25 9.05 4.34 -16.56
CA ILE A 25 8.42 5.00 -17.71
C ILE A 25 7.41 6.08 -17.30
N ALA A 26 7.69 6.75 -16.18
CA ALA A 26 6.88 7.86 -15.66
C ALA A 26 5.37 7.53 -15.63
N THR A 27 5.02 6.32 -15.20
CA THR A 27 3.63 5.82 -15.08
C THR A 27 2.89 5.72 -16.44
N ARG A 28 3.61 5.63 -17.56
CA ARG A 28 3.01 5.66 -18.90
C ARG A 28 2.56 4.30 -19.46
N MET A 29 2.58 3.22 -18.66
CA MET A 29 2.07 1.93 -19.10
C MET A 29 0.54 1.98 -19.29
N ARG A 30 0.07 1.60 -20.47
CA ARG A 30 -1.35 1.57 -20.79
C ARG A 30 -2.01 0.30 -20.26
N THR A 31 -3.29 0.38 -19.94
CA THR A 31 -4.09 -0.75 -19.46
C THR A 31 -4.01 -1.95 -20.43
N ARG A 32 -4.08 -1.71 -21.74
CA ARG A 32 -3.95 -2.74 -22.77
C ARG A 32 -2.62 -3.51 -22.73
N ASN A 33 -1.56 -2.92 -22.18
CA ASN A 33 -0.25 -3.55 -22.05
C ASN A 33 -0.14 -4.39 -20.78
N MET A 34 -0.99 -4.13 -19.79
CA MET A 34 -1.06 -4.88 -18.52
C MET A 34 -1.92 -6.14 -18.66
N LEU A 35 -3.06 -6.03 -19.34
CA LEU A 35 -4.04 -7.12 -19.43
C LEU A 35 -3.47 -8.47 -19.91
N PRO A 36 -2.57 -8.55 -20.91
CA PRO A 36 -2.08 -9.84 -21.41
C PRO A 36 -1.26 -10.67 -20.43
N ILE A 37 -0.74 -10.07 -19.34
CA ILE A 37 0.06 -10.77 -18.34
C ILE A 37 -0.72 -11.09 -17.05
N MET A 38 -1.93 -10.57 -16.91
CA MET A 38 -2.68 -10.65 -15.65
C MET A 38 -2.95 -12.09 -15.21
N ASP A 39 -3.41 -12.96 -16.09
CA ASP A 39 -3.66 -14.37 -15.75
C ASP A 39 -2.41 -15.07 -15.22
N LYS A 40 -1.25 -14.77 -15.80
CA LYS A 40 0.03 -15.35 -15.35
C LYS A 40 0.43 -14.80 -13.99
N LEU A 41 0.28 -13.50 -13.76
CA LEU A 41 0.56 -12.87 -12.47
C LEU A 41 -0.35 -13.43 -11.37
N ASP A 42 -1.63 -13.64 -11.67
CA ASP A 42 -2.59 -14.21 -10.72
C ASP A 42 -2.27 -15.67 -10.34
N GLN A 43 -1.59 -16.43 -11.24
CA GLN A 43 -1.21 -17.82 -11.02
C GLN A 43 0.15 -18.00 -10.31
N VAL A 44 0.98 -16.96 -10.19
CA VAL A 44 2.30 -17.06 -9.54
C VAL A 44 2.19 -17.41 -8.05
N GLY A 45 1.07 -17.07 -7.41
CA GLY A 45 0.86 -17.30 -5.99
C GLY A 45 1.31 -16.11 -5.12
N TYR A 46 1.32 -14.91 -5.67
CA TYR A 46 1.46 -13.69 -4.89
C TYR A 46 0.30 -13.52 -3.91
N TYR A 47 0.59 -12.92 -2.77
CA TYR A 47 -0.45 -12.52 -1.81
C TYR A 47 -1.29 -11.38 -2.37
N SER A 48 -0.62 -10.36 -2.92
CA SER A 48 -1.29 -9.21 -3.52
C SER A 48 -0.51 -8.67 -4.72
N LEU A 49 -1.22 -8.01 -5.62
CA LEU A 49 -0.65 -7.16 -6.67
C LEU A 49 -0.95 -5.70 -6.32
N GLU A 50 0.08 -4.90 -6.07
CA GLU A 50 -0.07 -3.45 -5.97
C GLU A 50 -0.10 -2.89 -7.39
N MET A 51 -1.30 -2.60 -7.86
CA MET A 51 -1.58 -2.34 -9.27
C MET A 51 -2.26 -1.01 -9.56
N TRP A 52 -2.60 -0.26 -8.51
CA TRP A 52 -3.38 0.97 -8.64
C TRP A 52 -3.02 1.99 -7.56
N GLY A 53 -3.51 3.24 -7.70
CA GLY A 53 -3.24 4.32 -6.76
C GLY A 53 -2.01 5.15 -7.10
N GLY A 54 -1.64 6.05 -6.19
CA GLY A 54 -0.52 6.96 -6.42
C GLY A 54 -0.67 7.77 -7.71
N ALA A 55 0.40 7.87 -8.49
CA ALA A 55 0.40 8.60 -9.76
C ALA A 55 -0.36 7.88 -10.89
N THR A 56 -0.70 6.61 -10.73
CA THR A 56 -1.39 5.81 -11.76
C THR A 56 -2.74 6.43 -12.14
N PHE A 57 -3.52 6.85 -11.13
CA PHE A 57 -4.83 7.46 -11.34
C PHE A 57 -4.73 8.75 -12.18
N ASP A 58 -3.90 9.67 -11.72
CA ASP A 58 -3.71 10.97 -12.37
C ASP A 58 -3.16 10.83 -13.80
N THR A 59 -2.21 9.91 -13.99
CA THR A 59 -1.60 9.65 -15.30
C THR A 59 -2.58 9.08 -16.32
N CYS A 60 -3.51 8.22 -15.90
CA CYS A 60 -4.57 7.72 -16.77
C CYS A 60 -5.33 8.89 -17.42
N ILE A 61 -5.72 9.86 -16.61
CA ILE A 61 -6.50 11.03 -17.06
C ILE A 61 -5.64 11.97 -17.89
N ARG A 62 -4.49 12.42 -17.37
CA ARG A 62 -3.69 13.50 -17.94
C ARG A 62 -2.93 13.12 -19.20
N TYR A 63 -2.47 11.88 -19.28
CA TYR A 63 -1.49 11.50 -20.32
C TYR A 63 -1.89 10.31 -21.16
N LEU A 64 -2.73 9.42 -20.66
CA LEU A 64 -3.07 8.20 -21.37
C LEU A 64 -4.44 8.24 -22.03
N ASN A 65 -5.28 9.23 -21.68
CA ASN A 65 -6.69 9.28 -22.08
C ASN A 65 -7.41 7.96 -21.76
N GLU A 66 -7.21 7.46 -20.55
CA GLU A 66 -7.81 6.24 -20.00
C GLU A 66 -8.62 6.58 -18.74
N ASP A 67 -9.75 5.91 -18.54
CA ASP A 67 -10.50 5.96 -17.29
C ASP A 67 -9.76 5.11 -16.23
N PRO A 68 -9.27 5.71 -15.10
CA PRO A 68 -8.57 4.98 -14.06
C PRO A 68 -9.45 3.94 -13.36
N TRP A 69 -10.76 4.16 -13.25
CA TRP A 69 -11.70 3.22 -12.67
C TRP A 69 -11.93 2.03 -13.58
N GLU A 70 -12.03 2.25 -14.89
CA GLU A 70 -12.13 1.17 -15.88
C GLU A 70 -10.86 0.32 -15.89
N ARG A 71 -9.69 0.95 -15.76
CA ARG A 71 -8.42 0.21 -15.55
C ARG A 71 -8.52 -0.73 -14.36
N LEU A 72 -8.95 -0.21 -13.19
CA LEU A 72 -9.09 -1.01 -11.98
C LEU A 72 -10.02 -2.21 -12.20
N ARG A 73 -11.21 -1.97 -12.72
CA ARG A 73 -12.20 -3.04 -12.99
C ARG A 73 -11.67 -4.07 -13.98
N SER A 74 -11.02 -3.63 -15.05
CA SER A 74 -10.49 -4.51 -16.09
C SER A 74 -9.39 -5.43 -15.57
N LEU A 75 -8.48 -4.91 -14.74
CA LEU A 75 -7.42 -5.70 -14.11
C LEU A 75 -8.01 -6.65 -13.06
N LYS A 76 -8.88 -6.14 -12.17
CA LYS A 76 -9.52 -6.95 -11.12
C LYS A 76 -10.32 -8.12 -11.69
N LYS A 77 -10.96 -7.96 -12.83
CA LYS A 77 -11.72 -9.02 -13.51
C LYS A 77 -10.88 -10.27 -13.82
N GLN A 78 -9.58 -10.13 -13.97
CA GLN A 78 -8.65 -11.23 -14.25
C GLN A 78 -7.94 -11.76 -12.99
N MET A 79 -8.25 -11.21 -11.81
CA MET A 79 -7.65 -11.61 -10.54
C MET A 79 -8.62 -12.48 -9.74
N HIS A 80 -8.29 -13.76 -9.60
CA HIS A 80 -9.12 -14.75 -8.90
C HIS A 80 -8.44 -15.29 -7.63
N ASN A 81 -7.12 -15.28 -7.59
CA ASN A 81 -6.32 -15.88 -6.53
C ASN A 81 -5.52 -14.84 -5.71
N THR A 82 -5.38 -13.64 -6.24
CA THR A 82 -4.49 -12.59 -5.70
C THR A 82 -5.28 -11.35 -5.30
N TYR A 83 -4.98 -10.78 -4.15
CA TYR A 83 -5.62 -9.54 -3.71
C TYR A 83 -5.17 -8.33 -4.53
N ALA A 84 -6.12 -7.46 -4.87
CA ALA A 84 -5.84 -6.17 -5.50
C ALA A 84 -5.45 -5.14 -4.44
N GLN A 85 -4.27 -4.57 -4.58
CA GLN A 85 -3.73 -3.58 -3.63
C GLN A 85 -3.54 -2.23 -4.30
N MET A 86 -3.80 -1.16 -3.54
CA MET A 86 -3.51 0.20 -3.96
C MET A 86 -2.60 0.93 -2.99
N LEU A 87 -1.84 1.88 -3.51
CA LEU A 87 -1.11 2.87 -2.72
C LEU A 87 -1.97 4.13 -2.56
N LEU A 88 -2.23 4.54 -1.31
CA LEU A 88 -3.07 5.68 -0.97
C LEU A 88 -2.30 6.70 -0.11
N ARG A 89 -2.24 7.95 -0.57
CA ARG A 89 -1.52 9.03 0.12
C ARG A 89 -2.36 9.70 1.19
N GLY A 90 -2.95 8.92 2.11
CA GLY A 90 -3.78 9.45 3.19
C GLY A 90 -4.76 10.52 2.69
N GLN A 91 -4.76 11.69 3.32
CA GLN A 91 -5.65 12.82 2.99
C GLN A 91 -5.44 13.40 1.59
N ASN A 92 -4.28 13.11 0.94
CA ASN A 92 -4.02 13.53 -0.43
C ASN A 92 -4.56 12.55 -1.48
N LEU A 93 -5.09 11.41 -1.07
CA LEU A 93 -5.61 10.34 -1.95
C LEU A 93 -4.58 9.92 -3.00
N VAL A 94 -4.83 10.25 -4.25
CA VAL A 94 -3.94 10.01 -5.41
C VAL A 94 -3.39 11.32 -5.98
N GLY A 95 -3.64 12.44 -5.28
CA GLY A 95 -3.25 13.79 -5.69
C GLY A 95 -2.05 14.35 -4.90
N TYR A 96 -1.94 15.68 -4.91
CA TYR A 96 -0.80 16.43 -4.36
C TYR A 96 -1.22 17.54 -3.39
N ARG A 97 -2.45 17.51 -2.92
CA ARG A 97 -3.01 18.42 -1.90
C ARG A 97 -3.96 17.64 -1.00
N HIS A 98 -4.27 18.18 0.17
CA HIS A 98 -5.30 17.63 1.03
C HIS A 98 -6.69 17.82 0.41
N TYR A 99 -7.48 16.77 0.46
CA TYR A 99 -8.90 16.80 0.14
C TYR A 99 -9.73 16.84 1.42
N SER A 100 -10.97 17.31 1.33
CA SER A 100 -11.92 17.27 2.44
C SER A 100 -12.30 15.82 2.79
N ASP A 101 -12.72 15.61 4.03
CA ASP A 101 -13.03 14.27 4.56
C ASP A 101 -14.11 13.53 3.77
N ASP A 102 -15.12 14.25 3.28
CA ASP A 102 -16.19 13.69 2.45
C ASP A 102 -15.68 13.17 1.11
N VAL A 103 -14.69 13.85 0.51
CA VAL A 103 -14.02 13.39 -0.73
C VAL A 103 -13.17 12.16 -0.44
N VAL A 104 -12.41 12.16 0.66
CA VAL A 104 -11.62 10.98 1.08
C VAL A 104 -12.55 9.78 1.29
N GLU A 105 -13.63 9.98 2.03
CA GLU A 105 -14.62 8.94 2.29
C GLU A 105 -15.20 8.37 0.99
N LYS A 106 -15.67 9.23 0.09
CA LYS A 106 -16.25 8.80 -1.18
C LYS A 106 -15.25 8.10 -2.07
N PHE A 107 -14.01 8.58 -2.13
CA PHE A 107 -12.96 7.95 -2.93
C PHE A 107 -12.61 6.55 -2.44
N VAL A 108 -12.41 6.37 -1.13
CA VAL A 108 -12.06 5.07 -0.54
C VAL A 108 -13.21 4.07 -0.72
N GLN A 109 -14.46 4.49 -0.47
CA GLN A 109 -15.65 3.67 -0.74
C GLN A 109 -15.67 3.21 -2.20
N LYS A 110 -15.49 4.14 -3.16
CA LYS A 110 -15.48 3.81 -4.58
C LYS A 110 -14.32 2.91 -4.99
N ALA A 111 -13.14 3.08 -4.41
CA ALA A 111 -12.00 2.20 -4.67
C ALA A 111 -12.30 0.77 -4.21
N TYR A 112 -12.89 0.59 -3.02
CA TYR A 112 -13.31 -0.70 -2.52
C TYR A 112 -14.42 -1.33 -3.39
N GLU A 113 -15.48 -0.58 -3.71
CA GLU A 113 -16.57 -1.03 -4.58
C GLU A 113 -16.10 -1.47 -5.98
N ASN A 114 -15.01 -0.89 -6.48
CA ASN A 114 -14.42 -1.24 -7.77
C ASN A 114 -13.34 -2.33 -7.69
N GLY A 115 -13.11 -2.90 -6.50
CA GLY A 115 -12.36 -4.14 -6.33
C GLY A 115 -11.00 -4.03 -5.65
N ILE A 116 -10.69 -2.92 -4.98
CA ILE A 116 -9.49 -2.86 -4.11
C ILE A 116 -9.76 -3.64 -2.82
N ASP A 117 -8.91 -4.61 -2.54
CA ASP A 117 -8.97 -5.45 -1.33
C ASP A 117 -8.05 -4.91 -0.23
N ILE A 118 -6.88 -4.34 -0.59
CA ILE A 118 -5.87 -3.87 0.34
C ILE A 118 -5.53 -2.41 0.08
N PHE A 119 -5.68 -1.58 1.10
CA PHE A 119 -5.27 -0.17 1.07
C PHE A 119 -3.95 -0.01 1.82
N ARG A 120 -2.86 0.26 1.08
CA ARG A 120 -1.59 0.69 1.67
C ARG A 120 -1.63 2.20 1.84
N VAL A 121 -1.92 2.63 3.07
CA VAL A 121 -2.10 4.05 3.41
C VAL A 121 -0.79 4.59 3.96
N PHE A 122 -0.33 5.73 3.44
CA PHE A 122 0.86 6.41 3.92
C PHE A 122 0.71 7.93 3.93
N ASP A 123 1.53 8.57 4.76
CA ASP A 123 1.86 9.97 4.68
C ASP A 123 3.38 10.13 4.58
N ALA A 124 3.86 11.01 3.68
CA ALA A 124 5.29 11.12 3.37
C ALA A 124 6.14 11.58 4.57
N VAL A 125 5.54 12.29 5.51
CA VAL A 125 6.19 12.78 6.74
C VAL A 125 5.75 12.01 8.00
N ASN A 126 5.02 10.91 7.83
CA ASN A 126 4.50 10.07 8.90
C ASN A 126 3.54 10.80 9.87
N ASP A 127 2.75 11.73 9.37
CA ASP A 127 1.71 12.36 10.16
C ASP A 127 0.43 11.50 10.14
N ILE A 128 0.16 10.83 11.26
CA ILE A 128 -0.99 9.91 11.39
C ILE A 128 -2.32 10.62 11.13
N ARG A 129 -2.45 11.92 11.51
CA ARG A 129 -3.66 12.70 11.28
C ARG A 129 -4.05 12.77 9.80
N ASN A 130 -3.08 12.69 8.90
CA ASN A 130 -3.32 12.64 7.46
C ASN A 130 -3.76 11.24 6.97
N MET A 131 -3.68 10.23 7.81
CA MET A 131 -4.00 8.83 7.46
C MET A 131 -5.31 8.35 8.07
N GLU A 132 -5.69 8.87 9.24
CA GLU A 132 -6.82 8.43 10.07
C GLU A 132 -8.13 8.28 9.29
N LYS A 133 -8.52 9.31 8.53
CA LYS A 133 -9.78 9.28 7.79
C LYS A 133 -9.79 8.14 6.75
N ALA A 134 -8.72 7.99 5.99
CA ALA A 134 -8.61 6.95 4.97
C ALA A 134 -8.61 5.54 5.59
N ILE A 135 -7.87 5.35 6.70
CA ILE A 135 -7.83 4.09 7.46
C ILE A 135 -9.23 3.74 7.95
N SER A 136 -9.87 4.65 8.68
CA SER A 136 -11.21 4.45 9.25
C SER A 136 -12.25 4.09 8.20
N VAL A 137 -12.23 4.76 7.04
CA VAL A 137 -13.20 4.46 5.97
C VAL A 137 -12.92 3.10 5.34
N ALA A 138 -11.66 2.78 5.04
CA ALA A 138 -11.30 1.47 4.47
C ALA A 138 -11.69 0.31 5.41
N LYS A 139 -11.45 0.46 6.71
CA LYS A 139 -11.88 -0.51 7.73
C LYS A 139 -13.39 -0.68 7.76
N LYS A 140 -14.16 0.41 7.69
CA LYS A 140 -15.64 0.36 7.65
C LYS A 140 -16.18 -0.38 6.43
N GLN A 141 -15.44 -0.37 5.31
CA GLN A 141 -15.79 -1.16 4.13
C GLN A 141 -15.43 -2.65 4.28
N GLY A 142 -14.67 -3.04 5.29
CA GLY A 142 -14.15 -4.40 5.46
C GLY A 142 -12.89 -4.70 4.66
N ALA A 143 -12.21 -3.68 4.15
CA ALA A 143 -10.94 -3.84 3.44
C ALA A 143 -9.79 -4.13 4.41
N HIS A 144 -8.74 -4.78 3.91
CA HIS A 144 -7.47 -4.88 4.62
C HIS A 144 -6.72 -3.54 4.55
N VAL A 145 -6.33 -3.01 5.70
CA VAL A 145 -5.57 -1.76 5.79
C VAL A 145 -4.16 -2.04 6.22
N GLN A 146 -3.21 -1.66 5.35
CA GLN A 146 -1.79 -1.69 5.65
C GLN A 146 -1.31 -0.28 5.98
N GLY A 147 -1.03 -0.03 7.25
CA GLY A 147 -0.45 1.23 7.73
C GLY A 147 1.03 1.31 7.36
N THR A 148 1.47 2.47 6.85
CA THR A 148 2.81 2.59 6.29
C THR A 148 3.66 3.58 7.05
N ILE A 149 4.86 3.16 7.40
CA ILE A 149 5.93 3.96 8.00
C ILE A 149 6.92 4.32 6.89
N CYS A 150 7.03 5.60 6.56
CA CYS A 150 8.03 6.09 5.61
C CYS A 150 9.39 6.17 6.30
N TYR A 151 10.33 5.35 5.84
CA TYR A 151 11.68 5.29 6.38
C TYR A 151 12.57 6.38 5.79
N THR A 152 13.35 7.02 6.64
CA THR A 152 14.42 7.94 6.25
C THR A 152 15.51 7.96 7.32
N ILE A 153 16.63 8.60 7.04
CA ILE A 153 17.73 8.78 7.97
C ILE A 153 17.86 10.26 8.32
N SER A 154 17.67 10.58 9.60
CA SER A 154 17.89 11.90 10.14
C SER A 154 18.06 11.83 11.67
N PRO A 155 18.51 12.92 12.34
CA PRO A 155 18.67 12.92 13.80
C PRO A 155 17.39 12.67 14.60
N VAL A 156 16.21 12.88 14.00
CA VAL A 156 14.90 12.71 14.67
C VAL A 156 14.22 11.38 14.32
N HIS A 157 14.70 10.66 13.30
CA HIS A 157 14.13 9.39 12.86
C HIS A 157 14.91 8.22 13.50
N THR A 158 14.62 7.96 14.77
CA THR A 158 15.22 6.85 15.54
C THR A 158 14.38 5.58 15.47
N VAL A 159 14.93 4.44 15.87
CA VAL A 159 14.21 3.17 15.96
C VAL A 159 13.01 3.29 16.90
N GLU A 160 13.19 3.98 18.05
CA GLU A 160 12.14 4.22 19.03
C GLU A 160 10.98 5.00 18.42
N LYS A 161 11.29 6.03 17.61
CA LYS A 161 10.26 6.82 16.92
C LYS A 161 9.46 5.99 15.93
N TYR A 162 10.12 5.09 15.20
CA TYR A 162 9.41 4.17 14.30
C TYR A 162 8.57 3.13 15.04
N VAL A 163 8.99 2.71 16.23
CA VAL A 163 8.19 1.83 17.10
C VAL A 163 6.95 2.56 17.62
N GLU A 164 7.06 3.84 18.01
CA GLU A 164 5.91 4.67 18.38
C GLU A 164 4.90 4.75 17.22
N LEU A 165 5.35 5.11 16.01
CA LEU A 165 4.49 5.15 14.82
C LEU A 165 3.82 3.81 14.52
N ALA A 166 4.53 2.69 14.75
CA ALA A 166 3.96 1.36 14.57
C ALA A 166 2.83 1.09 15.57
N LYS A 167 2.99 1.52 16.84
CA LYS A 167 1.94 1.43 17.87
C LYS A 167 0.73 2.29 17.50
N ASP A 168 0.96 3.54 17.10
CA ASP A 168 -0.10 4.46 16.66
C ASP A 168 -0.92 3.86 15.52
N LEU A 169 -0.25 3.27 14.50
CA LEU A 169 -0.94 2.60 13.40
C LEU A 169 -1.73 1.37 13.84
N ALA A 170 -1.22 0.63 14.81
CA ALA A 170 -1.94 -0.53 15.38
C ALA A 170 -3.18 -0.07 16.18
N GLU A 171 -3.10 1.03 16.91
CA GLU A 171 -4.22 1.64 17.63
C GLU A 171 -5.30 2.18 16.68
N HIS A 172 -4.92 2.57 15.46
CA HIS A 172 -5.86 2.94 14.39
C HIS A 172 -6.43 1.74 13.61
N ASP A 173 -6.32 0.52 14.17
CA ASP A 173 -6.91 -0.71 13.65
C ASP A 173 -6.37 -1.14 12.27
N CYS A 174 -5.11 -0.83 11.96
CA CYS A 174 -4.44 -1.39 10.79
C CYS A 174 -4.26 -2.91 10.94
N ASP A 175 -4.43 -3.65 9.83
CA ASP A 175 -4.30 -5.12 9.80
C ASP A 175 -2.86 -5.58 9.58
N SER A 176 -2.02 -4.72 9.03
CA SER A 176 -0.59 -4.97 8.82
C SER A 176 0.20 -3.67 8.73
N LEU A 177 1.52 -3.76 8.88
CA LEU A 177 2.43 -2.63 8.76
C LEU A 177 3.33 -2.77 7.53
N CYS A 178 3.72 -1.63 6.95
CA CYS A 178 4.68 -1.54 5.87
C CYS A 178 5.81 -0.59 6.24
N ILE A 179 7.05 -1.03 6.16
CA ILE A 179 8.21 -0.14 6.17
C ILE A 179 8.50 0.25 4.72
N LYS A 180 8.32 1.52 4.39
CA LYS A 180 8.47 2.06 3.03
C LYS A 180 9.77 2.87 2.94
N ASP A 181 10.77 2.27 2.34
CA ASP A 181 12.06 2.92 2.05
C ASP A 181 12.08 3.42 0.60
N MET A 182 11.55 4.63 0.39
CA MET A 182 11.43 5.23 -0.95
C MET A 182 12.77 5.57 -1.60
N ALA A 183 13.81 5.79 -0.80
CA ALA A 183 15.12 6.23 -1.28
C ALA A 183 16.19 5.11 -1.27
N GLY A 184 15.83 3.89 -0.80
CA GLY A 184 16.76 2.78 -0.72
C GLY A 184 17.90 3.01 0.29
N LEU A 185 17.57 3.56 1.47
CA LEU A 185 18.55 3.98 2.49
C LEU A 185 18.85 2.90 3.53
N ILE A 186 17.89 2.01 3.77
CA ILE A 186 17.99 1.04 4.85
C ILE A 186 18.96 -0.10 4.51
N SER A 187 19.96 -0.30 5.36
CA SER A 187 20.85 -1.44 5.21
C SER A 187 20.19 -2.73 5.74
N PRO A 188 20.65 -3.93 5.32
CA PRO A 188 20.10 -5.19 5.83
C PRO A 188 20.14 -5.31 7.36
N HIS A 189 21.20 -4.83 8.00
CA HIS A 189 21.33 -4.82 9.46
C HIS A 189 20.29 -3.89 10.12
N GLN A 190 20.16 -2.67 9.59
CA GLN A 190 19.16 -1.71 10.09
C GLN A 190 17.74 -2.22 9.89
N ALA A 191 17.43 -2.87 8.76
CA ALA A 191 16.13 -3.49 8.53
C ALA A 191 15.83 -4.58 9.56
N TYR A 192 16.81 -5.44 9.85
CA TYR A 192 16.68 -6.48 10.86
C TYR A 192 16.39 -5.89 12.25
N GLU A 193 17.18 -4.92 12.71
CA GLU A 193 16.99 -4.30 14.02
C GLU A 193 15.66 -3.55 14.13
N LEU A 194 15.27 -2.82 13.08
CA LEU A 194 14.00 -2.10 13.05
C LEU A 194 12.80 -3.07 13.12
N VAL A 195 12.79 -4.09 12.27
CA VAL A 195 11.71 -5.10 12.27
C VAL A 195 11.64 -5.83 13.61
N LYS A 196 12.79 -6.20 14.17
CA LYS A 196 12.87 -6.86 15.48
C LYS A 196 12.31 -5.96 16.59
N ALA A 197 12.64 -4.68 16.60
CA ALA A 197 12.13 -3.73 17.58
C ALA A 197 10.61 -3.54 17.45
N ILE A 198 10.08 -3.36 16.24
CA ILE A 198 8.64 -3.24 16.00
C ILE A 198 7.91 -4.53 16.42
N LYS A 199 8.40 -5.69 16.01
CA LYS A 199 7.76 -6.99 16.32
C LYS A 199 7.75 -7.34 17.80
N LYS A 200 8.61 -6.72 18.60
CA LYS A 200 8.60 -6.88 20.07
C LYS A 200 7.40 -6.17 20.72
N GLU A 201 6.97 -5.07 20.15
CA GLU A 201 5.96 -4.17 20.72
C GLU A 201 4.60 -4.26 20.01
N VAL A 202 4.59 -4.65 18.74
CA VAL A 202 3.39 -4.69 17.91
C VAL A 202 3.21 -6.08 17.29
N ASN A 203 2.07 -6.72 17.56
CA ASN A 203 1.75 -8.06 17.06
C ASN A 203 0.96 -8.02 15.75
N LEU A 204 1.43 -7.24 14.77
CA LEU A 204 0.89 -7.22 13.40
C LEU A 204 1.90 -7.80 12.41
N PRO A 205 1.42 -8.35 11.27
CA PRO A 205 2.30 -8.72 10.15
C PRO A 205 3.11 -7.54 9.66
#